data_8bfa6bef28f0e198d49fa141b0d13757
#
_entry.id   8bfa6bef28f0e198d49fa141b0d13757
#
_cell.length_a   1.000
_cell.length_b   1.000
_cell.length_c   1.000
_cell.angle_alpha   90.00
_cell.angle_beta   90.00
_cell.angle_gamma   90.00
#
_symmetry.space_group_name_H-M   'P 1'
#
loop_
_entity.id
_entity.type
_entity.pdbx_description
1 polymer ?
#
loop_
_entity_poly.entity_id
_entity_poly.type
_entity_poly.pdbx_seq_one_letter_code
_entity_poly.pdbx_strand_id
1 'polypeptide(L)'
;MIKEKTYLVLVKNLILKASVGIYSKEKIKKQKVRFNICVIVKDNIKKKNNDISDFVSYEDIIKNIKHIISKGHIPLIENLADKIAKICLKDKKILKIEIMIEKLETFKESESVGIEIIRMNKK
;
A
#
# COMPACT_ATOMS: atom_id res chain seq x y z
N MET A 1 16.63 -13.61 24.09
CA MET A 1 15.66 -12.55 23.84
C MET A 1 14.41 -13.10 23.15
N ILE A 2 13.25 -12.83 23.73
CA ILE A 2 11.98 -13.28 23.16
C ILE A 2 11.53 -12.24 22.12
N LYS A 3 11.35 -12.69 20.90
CA LYS A 3 10.82 -11.84 19.85
C LYS A 3 9.30 -11.98 19.81
N GLU A 4 8.62 -10.87 19.62
CA GLU A 4 7.18 -10.91 19.40
C GLU A 4 6.88 -11.71 18.14
N LYS A 5 5.82 -12.51 18.21
CA LYS A 5 5.35 -13.18 17.01
C LYS A 5 4.73 -12.16 16.07
N THR A 6 5.04 -12.30 14.84
CA THR A 6 4.47 -11.45 13.79
C THR A 6 4.06 -12.31 12.60
N TYR A 7 3.21 -11.77 11.77
CA TYR A 7 2.93 -12.35 10.46
C TYR A 7 2.82 -11.23 9.44
N LEU A 8 2.85 -11.62 8.17
CA LEU A 8 2.77 -10.66 7.07
C LEU A 8 1.41 -10.74 6.40
N VAL A 9 0.83 -9.59 6.10
CA VAL A 9 -0.35 -9.51 5.23
C VAL A 9 0.11 -8.90 3.92
N LEU A 10 -0.20 -9.57 2.84
CA LEU A 10 0.34 -9.25 1.53
C LEU A 10 -0.76 -8.88 0.54
N VAL A 11 -0.54 -7.81 -0.22
CA VAL A 11 -1.30 -7.51 -1.43
C VAL A 11 -0.28 -7.49 -2.55
N LYS A 12 -0.35 -8.46 -3.45
CA LYS A 12 0.66 -8.64 -4.49
C LYS A 12 0.11 -8.33 -5.86
N ASN A 13 0.84 -7.50 -6.58
CA ASN A 13 0.54 -7.19 -7.99
C ASN A 13 -0.89 -6.68 -8.20
N LEU A 14 -1.33 -5.80 -7.31
CA LEU A 14 -2.63 -5.13 -7.48
C LEU A 14 -2.47 -4.07 -8.56
N ILE A 15 -3.18 -4.24 -9.67
CA ILE A 15 -3.11 -3.30 -10.78
C ILE A 15 -4.39 -2.47 -10.81
N LEU A 16 -4.25 -1.16 -10.72
CA LEU A 16 -5.35 -0.21 -10.76
C LEU A 16 -5.00 0.91 -11.73
N LYS A 17 -6.03 1.47 -12.36
CA LYS A 17 -5.83 2.68 -13.16
C LYS A 17 -5.88 3.89 -12.24
N ALA A 18 -4.87 4.75 -12.34
CA ALA A 18 -4.75 5.94 -11.50
C ALA A 18 -4.19 7.10 -12.30
N SER A 19 -4.58 8.31 -11.89
CA SER A 19 -4.04 9.53 -12.45
C SER A 19 -2.84 9.94 -11.61
N VAL A 20 -1.64 9.63 -12.09
CA VAL A 20 -0.39 9.90 -11.36
C VAL A 20 0.70 10.37 -12.34
N GLY A 21 1.58 11.22 -11.85
CA GLY A 21 2.76 11.63 -12.58
C GLY A 21 2.85 13.13 -12.81
N ILE A 22 4.08 13.61 -13.10
CA ILE A 22 4.34 15.03 -13.28
C ILE A 22 4.20 15.50 -14.73
N TYR A 23 4.21 14.57 -15.69
CA TYR A 23 4.13 14.93 -17.10
C TYR A 23 2.71 15.31 -17.49
N SER A 24 2.58 16.24 -18.46
CA SER A 24 1.28 16.75 -18.90
C SER A 24 0.34 15.64 -19.33
N LYS A 25 0.84 14.68 -20.08
CA LYS A 25 0.02 13.55 -20.56
C LYS A 25 -0.50 12.67 -19.43
N GLU A 26 0.23 12.61 -18.31
CA GLU A 26 -0.17 11.82 -17.15
C GLU A 26 -1.33 12.45 -16.37
N LYS A 27 -1.50 13.76 -16.52
CA LYS A 27 -2.61 14.49 -15.89
C LYS A 27 -3.92 14.31 -16.63
N ILE A 28 -3.86 13.96 -17.91
CA ILE A 28 -5.03 13.86 -18.78
C ILE A 28 -5.62 12.46 -18.77
N LYS A 29 -4.79 11.43 -18.71
CA LYS A 29 -5.21 10.06 -18.86
C LYS A 29 -4.71 9.20 -17.71
N LYS A 30 -5.61 8.39 -17.15
CA LYS A 30 -5.23 7.40 -16.13
C LYS A 30 -4.34 6.34 -16.76
N GLN A 31 -3.43 5.81 -15.96
CA GLN A 31 -2.51 4.76 -16.39
C GLN A 31 -2.53 3.60 -15.42
N LYS A 32 -2.05 2.46 -15.88
CA LYS A 32 -1.95 1.26 -15.04
C LYS A 32 -0.81 1.42 -14.04
N VAL A 33 -1.14 1.20 -12.78
CA VAL A 33 -0.20 1.29 -11.67
C VAL A 33 -0.29 -0.01 -10.89
N ARG A 34 0.87 -0.58 -10.57
CA ARG A 34 0.95 -1.83 -9.81
C ARG A 34 1.38 -1.54 -8.39
N PHE A 35 0.64 -2.11 -7.46
CA PHE A 35 0.89 -1.97 -6.03
C PHE A 35 1.29 -3.30 -5.43
N ASN A 36 2.36 -3.29 -4.64
CA ASN A 36 2.73 -4.42 -3.80
C ASN A 36 2.86 -3.90 -2.38
N ILE A 37 2.10 -4.48 -1.47
CA ILE A 37 2.03 -4.04 -0.08
C ILE A 37 2.36 -5.22 0.81
N CYS A 38 3.22 -4.99 1.78
CA CYS A 38 3.51 -5.96 2.83
C CYS A 38 3.39 -5.25 4.17
N VAL A 39 2.48 -5.71 5.01
CA VAL A 39 2.37 -5.18 6.37
C VAL A 39 2.78 -6.26 7.36
N ILE A 40 3.56 -5.85 8.35
CA ILE A 40 4.00 -6.71 9.45
C ILE A 40 3.08 -6.45 10.63
N VAL A 41 2.41 -7.49 11.08
CA VAL A 41 1.34 -7.41 12.06
C VAL A 41 1.72 -8.19 13.31
N LYS A 42 1.38 -7.64 14.48
CA LYS A 42 1.53 -8.39 15.73
C LYS A 42 0.60 -9.61 15.70
N ASP A 43 1.15 -10.75 16.03
CA ASP A 43 0.35 -11.97 16.12
C ASP A 43 -0.22 -12.11 17.54
N ASN A 44 -1.26 -11.30 17.80
CA ASN A 44 -1.96 -11.30 19.09
C ASN A 44 -3.28 -12.06 19.02
N ILE A 45 -3.43 -12.88 17.99
CA ILE A 45 -4.70 -13.57 17.77
C ILE A 45 -4.89 -14.61 18.85
N LYS A 46 -5.95 -14.43 19.65
CA LYS A 46 -6.33 -15.41 20.67
C LYS A 46 -7.11 -16.52 19.98
N LYS A 47 -6.59 -17.73 20.07
CA LYS A 47 -7.19 -18.89 19.39
C LYS A 47 -8.65 -19.13 19.74
N LYS A 48 -9.11 -18.63 20.88
CA LYS A 48 -10.49 -18.81 21.35
C LYS A 48 -11.46 -17.81 20.76
N ASN A 49 -10.98 -16.69 20.23
CA ASN A 49 -11.81 -15.62 19.70
C ASN A 49 -11.64 -15.56 18.21
N ASN A 50 -12.59 -16.05 17.46
CA ASN A 50 -12.59 -15.91 16.01
C ASN A 50 -13.12 -14.53 15.62
N ASP A 51 -12.72 -13.49 16.35
CA ASP A 51 -13.17 -12.14 16.10
C ASP A 51 -12.35 -11.52 14.97
N ILE A 52 -13.04 -11.16 13.89
CA ILE A 52 -12.43 -10.58 12.70
C ILE A 52 -11.71 -9.28 13.03
N SER A 53 -12.14 -8.55 14.06
CA SER A 53 -11.49 -7.29 14.45
C SER A 53 -10.06 -7.47 14.96
N ASP A 54 -9.67 -8.70 15.33
CA ASP A 54 -8.30 -8.99 15.76
C ASP A 54 -7.33 -9.15 14.58
N PHE A 55 -7.84 -9.15 13.36
CA PHE A 55 -7.05 -9.35 12.16
C PHE A 55 -6.90 -8.05 11.37
N VAL A 56 -5.81 -7.94 10.65
CA VAL A 56 -5.65 -6.88 9.65
C VAL A 56 -6.20 -7.40 8.33
N SER A 57 -7.15 -6.66 7.75
CA SER A 57 -7.82 -7.08 6.52
C SER A 57 -7.12 -6.51 5.30
N TYR A 58 -6.70 -7.39 4.38
CA TYR A 58 -6.18 -6.94 3.09
C TYR A 58 -7.26 -6.28 2.23
N GLU A 59 -8.54 -6.60 2.46
CA GLU A 59 -9.63 -5.88 1.80
C GLU A 59 -9.63 -4.40 2.17
N ASP A 60 -9.40 -4.10 3.45
CA ASP A 60 -9.33 -2.72 3.91
C ASP A 60 -8.14 -1.98 3.31
N ILE A 61 -7.02 -2.67 3.16
CA ILE A 61 -5.84 -2.09 2.51
C ILE A 61 -6.19 -1.71 1.06
N ILE A 62 -6.82 -2.63 0.33
CA ILE A 62 -7.20 -2.38 -1.06
C ILE A 62 -8.23 -1.24 -1.15
N LYS A 63 -9.21 -1.23 -0.26
CA LYS A 63 -10.21 -0.14 -0.22
C LYS A 63 -9.56 1.21 0.05
N ASN A 64 -8.60 1.25 0.94
CA ASN A 64 -7.86 2.49 1.24
C ASN A 64 -7.13 3.01 0.00
N ILE A 65 -6.47 2.11 -0.72
CA ILE A 65 -5.76 2.49 -1.95
C ILE A 65 -6.74 3.05 -2.97
N LYS A 66 -7.84 2.33 -3.22
CA LYS A 66 -8.86 2.78 -4.17
C LYS A 66 -9.45 4.13 -3.80
N HIS A 67 -9.69 4.33 -2.50
CA HIS A 67 -10.22 5.60 -2.01
C HIS A 67 -9.26 6.75 -2.28
N ILE A 68 -7.99 6.55 -1.99
CA ILE A 68 -6.97 7.59 -2.20
C ILE A 68 -6.89 7.98 -3.68
N ILE A 69 -6.81 6.99 -4.58
CA ILE A 69 -6.67 7.31 -6.02
C ILE A 69 -7.96 7.86 -6.62
N SER A 70 -9.11 7.64 -5.98
CA SER A 70 -10.38 8.17 -6.48
C SER A 70 -10.50 9.68 -6.28
N LYS A 71 -9.67 10.27 -5.46
CA LYS A 71 -9.77 11.69 -5.10
C LYS A 71 -9.17 12.64 -6.12
N GLY A 72 -8.49 12.13 -7.13
CA GLY A 72 -7.96 12.95 -8.20
C GLY A 72 -6.50 12.67 -8.50
N HIS A 73 -5.91 13.58 -9.27
CA HIS A 73 -4.55 13.46 -9.76
C HIS A 73 -3.51 13.59 -8.64
N ILE A 74 -2.51 12.71 -8.64
CA ILE A 74 -1.40 12.75 -7.70
C ILE A 74 -0.11 12.91 -8.50
N PRO A 75 0.60 14.05 -8.38
CA PRO A 75 1.79 14.29 -9.21
C PRO A 75 2.94 13.33 -8.97
N LEU A 76 3.15 12.90 -7.72
CA LEU A 76 4.28 12.04 -7.36
C LEU A 76 3.79 10.76 -6.73
N ILE A 77 4.30 9.62 -7.23
CA ILE A 77 3.96 8.32 -6.63
C ILE A 77 4.52 8.20 -5.21
N GLU A 78 5.56 8.95 -4.88
CA GLU A 78 6.07 9.04 -3.51
C GLU A 78 5.00 9.56 -2.54
N ASN A 79 4.25 10.58 -2.98
CA ASN A 79 3.15 11.11 -2.17
C ASN A 79 2.00 10.12 -2.05
N LEU A 80 1.74 9.36 -3.11
CA LEU A 80 0.73 8.31 -3.07
C LEU A 80 1.12 7.24 -2.04
N ALA A 81 2.37 6.80 -2.07
CA ALA A 81 2.87 5.82 -1.12
C ALA A 81 2.76 6.31 0.32
N ASP A 82 3.11 7.58 0.56
CA ASP A 82 3.01 8.18 1.89
C ASP A 82 1.56 8.21 2.39
N LYS A 83 0.63 8.55 1.53
CA LYS A 83 -0.80 8.58 1.91
C LYS A 83 -1.30 7.19 2.27
N ILE A 84 -0.90 6.18 1.51
CA ILE A 84 -1.27 4.79 1.80
C ILE A 84 -0.69 4.39 3.16
N ALA A 85 0.59 4.68 3.39
CA ALA A 85 1.23 4.33 4.64
C ALA A 85 0.55 4.99 5.84
N LYS A 86 0.23 6.27 5.74
CA LYS A 86 -0.41 7.01 6.83
C LYS A 86 -1.77 6.42 7.21
N ILE A 87 -2.57 6.07 6.22
CA ILE A 87 -3.89 5.48 6.48
C ILE A 87 -3.73 4.09 7.10
N CYS A 88 -2.89 3.25 6.54
CA CYS A 88 -2.72 1.89 7.04
C CYS A 88 -2.13 1.86 8.45
N LEU A 89 -1.19 2.76 8.74
CA LEU A 89 -0.55 2.79 10.06
C LEU A 89 -1.43 3.37 11.16
N LYS A 90 -2.63 3.85 10.84
CA LYS A 90 -3.61 4.16 11.88
C LYS A 90 -4.03 2.92 12.65
N ASP A 91 -3.96 1.77 12.02
CA ASP A 91 -4.21 0.50 12.69
C ASP A 91 -2.96 0.14 13.50
N LYS A 92 -3.09 0.17 14.82
CA LYS A 92 -1.97 -0.07 15.73
C LYS A 92 -1.50 -1.52 15.76
N LYS A 93 -2.25 -2.43 15.16
CA LYS A 93 -1.80 -3.81 14.98
C LYS A 93 -0.68 -3.92 13.95
N ILE A 94 -0.58 -2.93 13.07
CA ILE A 94 0.46 -2.90 12.04
C ILE A 94 1.72 -2.26 12.62
N LEU A 95 2.82 -3.01 12.61
CA LEU A 95 4.11 -2.53 13.10
C LEU A 95 4.91 -1.81 12.02
N LYS A 96 4.77 -2.26 10.80
CA LYS A 96 5.60 -1.80 9.69
C LYS A 96 4.86 -2.04 8.38
N ILE A 97 5.03 -1.15 7.42
CA ILE A 97 4.48 -1.32 6.09
C ILE A 97 5.56 -1.07 5.04
N GLU A 98 5.59 -1.94 4.05
CA GLU A 98 6.43 -1.80 2.86
C GLU A 98 5.50 -1.63 1.67
N ILE A 99 5.73 -0.60 0.87
CA ILE A 99 4.87 -0.27 -0.26
C ILE A 99 5.75 -0.07 -1.50
N MET A 100 5.47 -0.86 -2.54
CA MET A 100 6.08 -0.66 -3.85
C MET A 100 5.01 -0.21 -4.82
N ILE A 101 5.26 0.90 -5.52
CA ILE A 101 4.34 1.44 -6.52
C ILE A 101 5.10 1.60 -7.82
N GLU A 102 4.53 1.03 -8.89
CA GLU A 102 5.16 1.01 -10.20
C GLU A 102 4.19 1.51 -11.26
N LYS A 103 4.69 2.38 -12.13
CA LYS A 103 3.95 2.77 -13.35
C LYS A 103 4.35 1.83 -14.45
N LEU A 104 3.36 1.26 -15.13
CA LEU A 104 3.59 0.17 -16.08
C LEU A 104 3.68 0.62 -17.53
N GLU A 105 3.28 1.87 -17.82
CA GLU A 105 3.12 2.32 -19.20
C GLU A 105 3.97 3.55 -19.52
N THR A 106 4.89 3.94 -18.65
CA THR A 106 5.63 5.19 -18.81
C THR A 106 6.73 5.09 -19.86
N PHE A 107 7.47 4.01 -19.86
CA PHE A 107 8.58 3.79 -20.80
C PHE A 107 8.47 2.42 -21.45
N LYS A 108 8.58 2.38 -22.79
CA LYS A 108 8.51 1.12 -23.52
C LYS A 108 9.68 0.20 -23.25
N GLU A 109 10.82 0.77 -22.93
CA GLU A 109 12.06 0.02 -22.74
C GLU A 109 12.14 -0.67 -21.38
N SER A 110 11.27 -0.31 -20.46
CA SER A 110 11.27 -0.82 -19.10
C SER A 110 9.94 -1.51 -18.79
N GLU A 111 10.01 -2.62 -18.08
CA GLU A 111 8.78 -3.28 -17.61
C GLU A 111 7.96 -2.33 -16.73
N SER A 112 8.64 -1.60 -15.88
CA SER A 112 8.00 -0.63 -14.98
C SER A 112 9.04 0.35 -14.45
N VAL A 113 8.56 1.46 -13.92
CA VAL A 113 9.37 2.40 -13.15
C VAL A 113 8.59 2.74 -11.89
N GLY A 114 9.30 2.86 -10.78
CA GLY A 114 8.58 3.09 -9.55
C GLY A 114 9.48 3.32 -8.35
N ILE A 115 8.85 3.25 -7.18
CA ILE A 115 9.52 3.45 -5.90
C ILE A 115 9.06 2.40 -4.90
N GLU A 116 9.88 2.22 -3.88
CA GLU A 116 9.50 1.41 -2.74
C GLU A 116 9.82 2.19 -1.49
N ILE A 117 8.88 2.22 -0.55
CA ILE A 117 9.08 2.88 0.75
C ILE A 117 8.83 1.91 1.87
N ILE A 118 9.44 2.20 3.01
CA ILE A 118 9.23 1.45 4.25
C ILE A 118 8.89 2.47 5.32
N ARG A 119 7.81 2.21 6.07
CA ARG A 119 7.41 3.06 7.19
C ARG A 119 7.10 2.21 8.40
N MET A 120 7.51 2.68 9.55
CA MET A 120 7.27 1.98 10.80
C MET A 120 6.25 2.73 11.63
N ASN A 121 5.43 1.99 12.34
CA ASN A 121 4.48 2.61 13.25
C ASN A 121 5.21 3.09 14.51
N LYS A 122 4.76 4.18 15.03
CA LYS A 122 5.26 4.70 16.31
C LYS A 122 4.62 3.90 17.44
N LYS A 123 5.39 3.67 18.47
CA LYS A 123 4.88 3.03 19.68
C LYS A 123 3.96 3.97 20.45
#